data_9dd73a3c6f7001928407a345d356c5f3
#
_entry.id   9dd73a3c6f7001928407a345d356c5f3
#
_cell.length_a   1.000
_cell.length_b   1.000
_cell.length_c   1.000
_cell.angle_alpha   90.00
_cell.angle_beta   90.00
_cell.angle_gamma   90.00
#
_symmetry.space_group_name_H-M   'P 1'
#
loop_
_entity.id
_entity.type
_entity.pdbx_description
1 polymer ?
#
loop_
_entity_poly.entity_id
_entity_poly.type
_entity_poly.pdbx_seq_one_letter_code
_entity_poly.pdbx_strand_id
1 'polypeptide(L)'
;LKIGDRVVNDVEPKDRDIAMVFQNYALYPHMSVYDNMAFGLKLRKVPKDEIDKMVREAARILDLTALLDRKPKALSGGQRQRVAMGRAIVRNPKVFLMDEPLSNLDAKLRVQMRIEIAKLHQRLGTTIIYVTHDQTEAMTLGTRIVVMKDGVVQQVDTPQNLYEKPANLFVAGFMGSPQM
;
A
#
# COMPACT_ATOMS: atom_id res chain seq x y z
N LEU A 1 -2.53 5.06 20.29
CA LEU A 1 -1.84 5.00 19.00
C LEU A 1 -0.99 6.27 18.83
N LYS A 2 0.24 6.10 18.32
CA LYS A 2 1.14 7.22 18.01
C LYS A 2 1.60 7.16 16.56
N ILE A 3 1.78 8.32 15.94
CA ILE A 3 2.44 8.48 14.63
C ILE A 3 3.61 9.45 14.85
N GLY A 4 4.83 8.94 14.80
CA GLY A 4 5.98 9.65 15.39
C GLY A 4 5.75 9.91 16.88
N ASP A 5 5.95 11.13 17.32
CA ASP A 5 5.75 11.54 18.73
C ASP A 5 4.32 11.98 19.07
N ARG A 6 3.46 12.11 18.04
CA ARG A 6 2.07 12.57 18.19
C ARG A 6 1.15 11.43 18.59
N VAL A 7 0.40 11.58 19.69
CA VAL A 7 -0.75 10.72 20.02
C VAL A 7 -1.92 11.09 19.11
N VAL A 8 -2.54 10.09 18.47
CA VAL A 8 -3.59 10.31 17.44
C VAL A 8 -4.92 9.62 17.76
N ASN A 9 -5.14 9.19 18.99
CA ASN A 9 -6.36 8.46 19.38
C ASN A 9 -7.62 9.27 19.06
N ASP A 10 -7.62 10.55 19.46
CA ASP A 10 -8.76 11.47 19.30
C ASP A 10 -8.65 12.36 18.06
N VAL A 11 -7.70 12.08 17.17
CA VAL A 11 -7.52 12.81 15.91
C VAL A 11 -8.35 12.14 14.83
N GLU A 12 -9.14 12.93 14.07
CA GLU A 12 -9.88 12.39 12.94
C GLU A 12 -8.96 11.78 11.89
N PRO A 13 -9.35 10.68 11.20
CA PRO A 13 -8.50 9.98 10.22
C PRO A 13 -7.92 10.89 9.13
N LYS A 14 -8.68 11.89 8.68
CA LYS A 14 -8.22 12.86 7.66
C LYS A 14 -7.02 13.70 8.09
N ASP A 15 -6.84 13.89 9.42
CA ASP A 15 -5.82 14.74 10.03
C ASP A 15 -4.66 13.94 10.65
N ARG A 16 -4.65 12.60 10.50
CA ARG A 16 -3.64 11.70 11.05
C ARG A 16 -2.36 11.59 10.21
N ASP A 17 -2.26 12.25 9.07
CA ASP A 17 -1.14 12.14 8.14
C ASP A 17 -0.88 10.70 7.65
N ILE A 18 -1.97 10.01 7.35
CA ILE A 18 -2.00 8.66 6.78
C ILE A 18 -2.57 8.69 5.36
N ALA A 19 -2.19 7.71 4.56
CA ALA A 19 -2.83 7.43 3.28
C ALA A 19 -3.20 5.96 3.19
N MET A 20 -4.34 5.65 2.57
CA MET A 20 -4.83 4.29 2.46
C MET A 20 -5.02 3.89 1.00
N VAL A 21 -4.58 2.68 0.68
CA VAL A 21 -4.82 2.00 -0.59
C VAL A 21 -5.77 0.84 -0.31
N PHE A 22 -6.95 0.87 -0.92
CA PHE A 22 -8.00 -0.12 -0.74
C PHE A 22 -7.88 -1.26 -1.75
N GLN A 23 -8.39 -2.43 -1.41
CA GLN A 23 -8.47 -3.63 -2.26
C GLN A 23 -9.10 -3.36 -3.64
N ASN A 24 -10.13 -2.51 -3.71
CA ASN A 24 -10.83 -2.16 -4.95
C ASN A 24 -10.27 -0.91 -5.64
N TYR A 25 -9.08 -0.42 -5.19
CA TYR A 25 -8.38 0.78 -5.67
C TYR A 25 -9.15 2.10 -5.44
N ALA A 26 -10.46 2.09 -5.30
CA ALA A 26 -11.35 3.24 -5.06
C ALA A 26 -11.06 4.45 -5.98
N LEU A 27 -10.75 4.21 -7.26
CA LEU A 27 -10.50 5.27 -8.24
C LEU A 27 -11.79 5.96 -8.66
N TYR A 28 -11.72 7.24 -8.89
CA TYR A 28 -12.83 8.02 -9.47
C TYR A 28 -12.91 7.76 -10.97
N PRO A 29 -13.96 7.05 -11.47
CA PRO A 29 -13.98 6.55 -12.86
C PRO A 29 -14.13 7.65 -13.92
N HIS A 30 -14.67 8.80 -13.54
CA HIS A 30 -14.86 9.96 -14.41
C HIS A 30 -13.63 10.85 -14.53
N MET A 31 -12.68 10.73 -13.61
CA MET A 31 -11.45 11.52 -13.57
C MET A 31 -10.32 10.83 -14.35
N SER A 32 -9.40 11.62 -14.91
CA SER A 32 -8.14 11.14 -15.47
C SER A 32 -7.24 10.54 -14.38
N VAL A 33 -6.15 9.88 -14.79
CA VAL A 33 -5.09 9.43 -13.86
C VAL A 33 -4.53 10.64 -13.12
N TYR A 34 -4.21 11.72 -13.83
CA TYR A 34 -3.73 12.96 -13.24
C TYR A 34 -4.71 13.49 -12.18
N ASP A 35 -5.99 13.63 -12.52
CA ASP A 35 -7.00 14.16 -11.61
C ASP A 35 -7.25 13.25 -10.40
N ASN A 36 -7.20 11.94 -10.59
CA ASN A 36 -7.26 10.98 -9.49
C ASN A 36 -6.12 11.23 -8.49
N MET A 37 -4.90 11.40 -8.96
CA MET A 37 -3.73 11.65 -8.11
C MET A 37 -3.79 13.05 -7.46
N ALA A 38 -4.20 14.07 -8.21
CA ALA A 38 -4.26 15.45 -7.76
C ALA A 38 -5.41 15.74 -6.78
N PHE A 39 -6.44 14.89 -6.74
CA PHE A 39 -7.71 15.19 -6.05
C PHE A 39 -7.52 15.60 -4.58
N GLY A 40 -6.77 14.81 -3.81
CA GLY A 40 -6.52 15.10 -2.40
C GLY A 40 -5.75 16.40 -2.15
N LEU A 41 -4.85 16.76 -3.06
CA LEU A 41 -4.09 18.01 -3.01
C LEU A 41 -4.97 19.22 -3.35
N LYS A 42 -5.86 19.06 -4.35
CA LYS A 42 -6.86 20.10 -4.70
C LYS A 42 -7.78 20.42 -3.53
N LEU A 43 -8.26 19.40 -2.80
CA LEU A 43 -9.09 19.59 -1.60
C LEU A 43 -8.35 20.34 -0.47
N ARG A 44 -7.03 20.15 -0.36
CA ARG A 44 -6.17 20.87 0.59
C ARG A 44 -5.77 22.25 0.10
N LYS A 45 -6.27 22.69 -1.06
CA LYS A 45 -5.98 24.00 -1.68
C LYS A 45 -4.48 24.23 -1.93
N VAL A 46 -3.74 23.16 -2.24
CA VAL A 46 -2.33 23.25 -2.65
C VAL A 46 -2.24 24.03 -3.98
N PRO A 47 -1.23 24.90 -4.17
CA PRO A 47 -1.02 25.63 -5.44
C PRO A 47 -0.94 24.71 -6.64
N LYS A 48 -1.46 25.14 -7.79
CA LYS A 48 -1.52 24.30 -9.02
C LYS A 48 -0.15 23.82 -9.48
N ASP A 49 0.85 24.69 -9.42
CA ASP A 49 2.23 24.37 -9.86
C ASP A 49 2.87 23.29 -8.96
N GLU A 50 2.58 23.37 -7.67
CA GLU A 50 3.04 22.37 -6.71
C GLU A 50 2.32 21.03 -6.91
N ILE A 51 1.00 21.04 -7.17
CA ILE A 51 0.24 19.84 -7.52
C ILE A 51 0.83 19.17 -8.76
N ASP A 52 1.09 19.93 -9.83
CA ASP A 52 1.65 19.39 -11.07
C ASP A 52 3.01 18.72 -10.83
N LYS A 53 3.89 19.40 -10.07
CA LYS A 53 5.19 18.85 -9.69
C LYS A 53 5.06 17.53 -8.90
N MET A 54 4.22 17.49 -7.88
CA MET A 54 4.03 16.31 -7.02
C MET A 54 3.42 15.14 -7.80
N VAL A 55 2.41 15.42 -8.65
CA VAL A 55 1.76 14.39 -9.47
C VAL A 55 2.72 13.81 -10.49
N ARG A 56 3.50 14.64 -11.21
CA ARG A 56 4.47 14.16 -12.20
C ARG A 56 5.60 13.38 -11.56
N GLU A 57 6.09 13.79 -10.40
CA GLU A 57 7.10 13.04 -9.65
C GLU A 57 6.58 11.66 -9.24
N ALA A 58 5.38 11.58 -8.66
CA ALA A 58 4.77 10.31 -8.31
C ALA A 58 4.48 9.44 -9.55
N ALA A 59 4.04 10.04 -10.66
CA ALA A 59 3.82 9.34 -11.91
C ALA A 59 5.13 8.76 -12.49
N ARG A 60 6.25 9.48 -12.35
CA ARG A 60 7.58 9.01 -12.75
C ARG A 60 8.03 7.81 -11.90
N ILE A 61 7.83 7.86 -10.58
CA ILE A 61 8.16 6.76 -9.65
C ILE A 61 7.39 5.49 -10.02
N LEU A 62 6.13 5.63 -10.43
CA LEU A 62 5.19 4.53 -10.67
C LEU A 62 5.05 4.14 -12.16
N ASP A 63 5.87 4.73 -13.04
CA ASP A 63 5.79 4.51 -14.49
C ASP A 63 4.37 4.76 -15.06
N LEU A 64 3.79 5.90 -14.68
CA LEU A 64 2.45 6.35 -15.11
C LEU A 64 2.47 7.58 -16.02
N THR A 65 3.64 8.14 -16.32
CA THR A 65 3.76 9.44 -17.03
C THR A 65 3.00 9.45 -18.35
N ALA A 66 3.10 8.38 -19.14
CA ALA A 66 2.41 8.25 -20.42
C ALA A 66 0.88 7.98 -20.30
N LEU A 67 0.38 7.79 -19.07
CA LEU A 67 -0.98 7.41 -18.79
C LEU A 67 -1.80 8.52 -18.09
N LEU A 68 -1.19 9.66 -17.79
CA LEU A 68 -1.78 10.73 -16.99
C LEU A 68 -3.14 11.23 -17.50
N ASP A 69 -3.32 11.26 -18.82
CA ASP A 69 -4.56 11.73 -19.46
C ASP A 69 -5.63 10.62 -19.61
N ARG A 70 -5.28 9.36 -19.33
CA ARG A 70 -6.22 8.25 -19.44
C ARG A 70 -7.18 8.20 -18.27
N LYS A 71 -8.37 7.58 -18.51
CA LYS A 71 -9.34 7.28 -17.46
C LYS A 71 -9.18 5.85 -16.97
N PRO A 72 -9.62 5.51 -15.74
CA PRO A 72 -9.47 4.17 -15.15
C PRO A 72 -9.95 3.01 -16.01
N LYS A 73 -11.01 3.20 -16.82
CA LYS A 73 -11.54 2.18 -17.73
C LYS A 73 -10.56 1.77 -18.85
N ALA A 74 -9.61 2.63 -19.18
CA ALA A 74 -8.59 2.40 -20.21
C ALA A 74 -7.27 1.86 -19.64
N LEU A 75 -7.28 1.38 -18.39
CA LEU A 75 -6.09 0.90 -17.67
C LEU A 75 -6.21 -0.59 -17.36
N SER A 76 -5.07 -1.30 -17.35
CA SER A 76 -4.97 -2.65 -16.79
C SER A 76 -5.16 -2.66 -15.27
N GLY A 77 -5.36 -3.84 -14.66
CA GLY A 77 -5.45 -3.99 -13.20
C GLY A 77 -4.25 -3.40 -12.47
N GLY A 78 -3.03 -3.75 -12.89
CA GLY A 78 -1.80 -3.21 -12.28
C GLY A 78 -1.61 -1.72 -12.51
N GLN A 79 -2.06 -1.18 -13.64
CA GLN A 79 -2.04 0.28 -13.87
C GLN A 79 -3.01 0.99 -12.92
N ARG A 80 -4.23 0.46 -12.75
CA ARG A 80 -5.20 1.02 -11.76
C ARG A 80 -4.63 1.00 -10.35
N GLN A 81 -3.98 -0.09 -9.95
CA GLN A 81 -3.33 -0.18 -8.66
C GLN A 81 -2.23 0.86 -8.49
N ARG A 82 -1.34 1.01 -9.48
CA ARG A 82 -0.31 2.05 -9.45
C ARG A 82 -0.90 3.46 -9.32
N VAL A 83 -2.04 3.74 -9.97
CA VAL A 83 -2.75 5.01 -9.79
C VAL A 83 -3.26 5.19 -8.36
N ALA A 84 -3.81 4.15 -7.73
CA ALA A 84 -4.24 4.19 -6.33
C ALA A 84 -3.06 4.45 -5.38
N MET A 85 -1.91 3.82 -5.63
CA MET A 85 -0.66 4.11 -4.91
C MET A 85 -0.20 5.55 -5.15
N GLY A 86 -0.28 6.06 -6.38
CA GLY A 86 0.05 7.45 -6.71
C GLY A 86 -0.79 8.46 -5.93
N ARG A 87 -2.09 8.23 -5.79
CA ARG A 87 -2.98 9.06 -4.95
C ARG A 87 -2.53 9.12 -3.49
N ALA A 88 -1.95 8.03 -3.00
CA ALA A 88 -1.43 7.97 -1.64
C ALA A 88 -0.07 8.68 -1.52
N ILE A 89 0.84 8.44 -2.47
CA ILE A 89 2.22 8.98 -2.49
C ILE A 89 2.23 10.50 -2.59
N VAL A 90 1.42 11.10 -3.47
CA VAL A 90 1.41 12.57 -3.66
C VAL A 90 1.12 13.34 -2.38
N ARG A 91 0.52 12.70 -1.37
CA ARG A 91 0.24 13.31 -0.08
C ARG A 91 1.44 13.31 0.87
N ASN A 92 2.50 12.57 0.49
CA ASN A 92 3.70 12.36 1.31
C ASN A 92 3.36 12.00 2.78
N PRO A 93 2.56 10.96 3.02
CA PRO A 93 2.09 10.61 4.36
C PRO A 93 3.21 9.99 5.21
N LYS A 94 3.10 10.11 6.53
CA LYS A 94 4.01 9.44 7.47
C LYS A 94 3.79 7.93 7.54
N VAL A 95 2.57 7.47 7.26
CA VAL A 95 2.21 6.05 7.27
C VAL A 95 1.31 5.71 6.09
N PHE A 96 1.65 4.64 5.38
CA PHE A 96 0.78 4.01 4.38
C PHE A 96 0.03 2.83 4.99
N LEU A 97 -1.26 2.77 4.72
CA LEU A 97 -2.12 1.63 5.02
C LEU A 97 -2.49 0.95 3.71
N MET A 98 -2.16 -0.32 3.54
CA MET A 98 -2.47 -1.10 2.34
C MET A 98 -3.34 -2.30 2.73
N ASP A 99 -4.59 -2.29 2.30
CA ASP A 99 -5.57 -3.32 2.61
C ASP A 99 -5.73 -4.25 1.41
N GLU A 100 -5.10 -5.42 1.47
CA GLU A 100 -5.06 -6.45 0.43
C GLU A 100 -4.85 -5.91 -1.00
N PRO A 101 -3.84 -5.07 -1.23
CA PRO A 101 -3.76 -4.30 -2.47
C PRO A 101 -3.52 -5.17 -3.72
N LEU A 102 -3.07 -6.42 -3.57
CA LEU A 102 -2.74 -7.32 -4.68
C LEU A 102 -3.78 -8.43 -4.92
N SER A 103 -4.80 -8.57 -4.06
CA SER A 103 -5.75 -9.68 -4.11
C SER A 103 -6.52 -9.81 -5.43
N ASN A 104 -6.80 -8.70 -6.11
CA ASN A 104 -7.55 -8.66 -7.37
C ASN A 104 -6.68 -8.79 -8.64
N LEU A 105 -5.40 -9.18 -8.49
CA LEU A 105 -4.47 -9.33 -9.60
C LEU A 105 -4.23 -10.80 -9.94
N ASP A 106 -3.99 -11.09 -11.22
CA ASP A 106 -3.49 -12.40 -11.64
C ASP A 106 -2.10 -12.70 -11.07
N ALA A 107 -1.72 -13.98 -11.05
CA ALA A 107 -0.48 -14.43 -10.41
C ALA A 107 0.79 -13.75 -10.96
N LYS A 108 0.88 -13.57 -12.29
CA LYS A 108 2.04 -12.94 -12.93
C LYS A 108 2.16 -11.48 -12.55
N LEU A 109 1.05 -10.75 -12.61
CA LEU A 109 1.02 -9.34 -12.27
C LEU A 109 1.25 -9.12 -10.78
N ARG A 110 0.76 -10.01 -9.90
CA ARG A 110 0.99 -9.98 -8.46
C ARG A 110 2.49 -10.06 -8.13
N VAL A 111 3.24 -10.97 -8.78
CA VAL A 111 4.70 -11.06 -8.61
C VAL A 111 5.37 -9.74 -9.00
N GLN A 112 5.03 -9.18 -10.15
CA GLN A 112 5.58 -7.90 -10.61
C GLN A 112 5.27 -6.77 -9.63
N MET A 113 4.04 -6.68 -9.15
CA MET A 113 3.62 -5.61 -8.23
C MET A 113 4.24 -5.73 -6.84
N ARG A 114 4.54 -6.94 -6.34
CA ARG A 114 5.31 -7.12 -5.11
C ARG A 114 6.69 -6.46 -5.23
N ILE A 115 7.39 -6.70 -6.34
CA ILE A 115 8.69 -6.07 -6.61
C ILE A 115 8.57 -4.55 -6.62
N GLU A 116 7.54 -4.00 -7.26
CA GLU A 116 7.31 -2.55 -7.31
C GLU A 116 7.01 -1.96 -5.93
N ILE A 117 6.22 -2.64 -5.10
CA ILE A 117 5.94 -2.21 -3.72
C ILE A 117 7.23 -2.24 -2.87
N ALA A 118 8.05 -3.29 -3.00
CA ALA A 118 9.33 -3.36 -2.29
C ALA A 118 10.26 -2.21 -2.67
N LYS A 119 10.40 -1.92 -3.96
CA LYS A 119 11.18 -0.76 -4.46
C LYS A 119 10.62 0.56 -3.96
N LEU A 120 9.30 0.69 -3.95
CA LEU A 120 8.63 1.89 -3.45
C LEU A 120 8.91 2.12 -1.96
N HIS A 121 8.80 1.08 -1.14
CA HIS A 121 9.13 1.14 0.28
C HIS A 121 10.56 1.62 0.51
N GLN A 122 11.53 1.05 -0.23
CA GLN A 122 12.94 1.46 -0.15
C GLN A 122 13.15 2.94 -0.53
N ARG A 123 12.44 3.43 -1.54
CA ARG A 123 12.55 4.84 -1.99
C ARG A 123 11.93 5.83 -1.02
N LEU A 124 10.77 5.50 -0.46
CA LEU A 124 10.02 6.41 0.39
C LEU A 124 10.54 6.43 1.83
N GLY A 125 11.10 5.32 2.32
CA GLY A 125 11.56 5.17 3.70
C GLY A 125 10.46 5.37 4.76
N THR A 126 9.19 5.30 4.34
CA THR A 126 8.02 5.52 5.21
C THR A 126 7.52 4.21 5.80
N THR A 127 6.83 4.28 6.93
CA THR A 127 6.18 3.10 7.53
C THR A 127 5.01 2.65 6.66
N ILE A 128 4.99 1.37 6.29
CA ILE A 128 3.89 0.73 5.58
C ILE A 128 3.26 -0.33 6.48
N ILE A 129 1.95 -0.25 6.72
CA ILE A 129 1.15 -1.33 7.30
C ILE A 129 0.44 -2.02 6.15
N TYR A 130 0.78 -3.28 5.92
CA TYR A 130 0.31 -4.08 4.79
C TYR A 130 -0.53 -5.25 5.30
N VAL A 131 -1.80 -5.29 4.93
CA VAL A 131 -2.71 -6.39 5.25
C VAL A 131 -2.76 -7.35 4.06
N THR A 132 -2.58 -8.64 4.30
CA THR A 132 -2.67 -9.68 3.28
C THR A 132 -3.03 -11.02 3.91
N HIS A 133 -3.66 -11.88 3.15
CA HIS A 133 -3.84 -13.31 3.46
C HIS A 133 -2.84 -14.20 2.69
N ASP A 134 -1.99 -13.61 1.85
CA ASP A 134 -0.96 -14.33 1.06
C ASP A 134 0.35 -14.38 1.85
N GLN A 135 0.77 -15.60 2.22
CA GLN A 135 2.00 -15.83 2.97
C GLN A 135 3.25 -15.33 2.21
N THR A 136 3.26 -15.52 0.90
CA THR A 136 4.40 -15.10 0.06
C THR A 136 4.55 -13.59 0.06
N GLU A 137 3.44 -12.84 0.05
CA GLU A 137 3.46 -11.39 0.20
C GLU A 137 4.02 -10.98 1.55
N ALA A 138 3.50 -11.57 2.64
CA ALA A 138 3.96 -11.27 3.99
C ALA A 138 5.45 -11.55 4.16
N MET A 139 5.92 -12.73 3.73
CA MET A 139 7.31 -13.16 3.87
C MET A 139 8.31 -12.37 3.01
N THR A 140 7.85 -11.85 1.86
CA THR A 140 8.73 -11.11 0.93
C THR A 140 8.75 -9.60 1.14
N LEU A 141 7.67 -9.03 1.62
CA LEU A 141 7.52 -7.58 1.81
C LEU A 141 7.73 -7.14 3.26
N GLY A 142 7.35 -7.99 4.21
CA GLY A 142 7.37 -7.65 5.62
C GLY A 142 8.78 -7.63 6.21
N THR A 143 9.13 -6.55 6.90
CA THR A 143 10.29 -6.52 7.81
C THR A 143 9.93 -7.09 9.18
N ARG A 144 8.66 -6.99 9.53
CA ARG A 144 8.02 -7.57 10.71
C ARG A 144 6.61 -7.99 10.35
N ILE A 145 6.20 -9.19 10.75
CA ILE A 145 4.89 -9.76 10.45
C ILE A 145 4.11 -9.97 11.74
N VAL A 146 2.83 -9.64 11.71
CA VAL A 146 1.85 -9.94 12.76
C VAL A 146 0.93 -11.02 12.25
N VAL A 147 1.00 -12.22 12.81
CA VAL A 147 0.06 -13.30 12.52
C VAL A 147 -1.13 -13.19 13.44
N MET A 148 -2.33 -13.15 12.86
CA MET A 148 -3.59 -13.02 13.59
C MET A 148 -4.52 -14.20 13.31
N LYS A 149 -5.28 -14.60 14.33
CA LYS A 149 -6.37 -15.57 14.22
C LYS A 149 -7.54 -15.10 15.09
N ASP A 150 -8.73 -15.05 14.52
CA ASP A 150 -9.97 -14.69 15.22
C ASP A 150 -9.86 -13.35 16.02
N GLY A 151 -9.20 -12.35 15.42
CA GLY A 151 -8.97 -11.06 16.04
C GLY A 151 -7.85 -11.02 17.10
N VAL A 152 -7.21 -12.16 17.39
CA VAL A 152 -6.14 -12.28 18.39
C VAL A 152 -4.78 -12.42 17.72
N VAL A 153 -3.80 -11.64 18.20
CA VAL A 153 -2.40 -11.74 17.75
C VAL A 153 -1.80 -13.06 18.26
N GLN A 154 -1.32 -13.89 17.34
CA GLN A 154 -0.70 -15.18 17.64
C GLN A 154 0.83 -15.06 17.80
N GLN A 155 1.47 -14.28 16.92
CA GLN A 155 2.90 -14.00 16.99
C GLN A 155 3.21 -12.70 16.25
N VAL A 156 4.24 -12.00 16.72
CA VAL A 156 4.82 -10.82 16.05
C VAL A 156 6.32 -11.02 15.97
N ASP A 157 6.86 -11.18 14.76
CA ASP A 157 8.29 -11.42 14.58
C ASP A 157 8.77 -11.06 13.17
N THR A 158 10.08 -11.25 12.93
CA THR A 158 10.66 -11.22 11.58
C THR A 158 10.17 -12.42 10.76
N PRO A 159 10.15 -12.33 9.42
CA PRO A 159 9.81 -13.46 8.56
C PRO A 159 10.60 -14.73 8.90
N GLN A 160 11.91 -14.60 9.10
CA GLN A 160 12.77 -15.72 9.44
C GLN A 160 12.37 -16.39 10.75
N ASN A 161 12.16 -15.64 11.83
CA ASN A 161 11.79 -16.20 13.12
C ASN A 161 10.40 -16.87 13.11
N LEU A 162 9.44 -16.29 12.35
CA LEU A 162 8.11 -16.91 12.19
C LEU A 162 8.19 -18.29 11.53
N TYR A 163 9.11 -18.45 10.58
CA TYR A 163 9.33 -19.72 9.91
C TYR A 163 10.10 -20.72 10.79
N GLU A 164 11.20 -20.28 11.41
CA GLU A 164 12.11 -21.16 12.17
C GLU A 164 11.59 -21.48 13.59
N LYS A 165 10.87 -20.55 14.20
CA LYS A 165 10.42 -20.61 15.61
C LYS A 165 8.96 -20.20 15.78
N PRO A 166 8.02 -20.94 15.14
CA PRO A 166 6.60 -20.62 15.26
C PRO A 166 6.14 -20.84 16.72
N ALA A 167 5.37 -19.88 17.25
CA ALA A 167 4.89 -19.90 18.63
C ALA A 167 3.85 -20.99 18.90
N ASN A 168 3.13 -21.44 17.87
CA ASN A 168 2.11 -22.49 17.97
C ASN A 168 1.87 -23.18 16.62
N LEU A 169 1.09 -24.26 16.63
CA LEU A 169 0.75 -25.03 15.43
C LEU A 169 0.02 -24.22 14.35
N PHE A 170 -0.79 -23.22 14.75
CA PHE A 170 -1.46 -22.36 13.79
C PHE A 170 -0.45 -21.52 13.00
N VAL A 171 0.51 -20.89 13.68
CA VAL A 171 1.58 -20.12 13.03
C VAL A 171 2.44 -21.03 12.16
N ALA A 172 2.81 -22.21 12.65
CA ALA A 172 3.57 -23.20 11.89
C ALA A 172 2.86 -23.61 10.58
N GLY A 173 1.57 -23.97 10.67
CA GLY A 173 0.76 -24.34 9.52
C GLY A 173 0.46 -23.19 8.56
N PHE A 174 0.35 -21.96 9.08
CA PHE A 174 0.12 -20.78 8.27
C PHE A 174 1.40 -20.32 7.53
N MET A 175 2.59 -20.47 8.13
CA MET A 175 3.88 -20.06 7.55
C MET A 175 4.62 -21.18 6.81
N GLY A 176 4.25 -22.44 7.06
CA GLY A 176 4.86 -23.62 6.43
C GLY A 176 4.27 -23.90 5.04
N SER A 177 5.13 -24.15 4.06
CA SER A 177 4.72 -24.68 2.75
C SER A 177 5.63 -25.88 2.43
N PRO A 178 5.06 -27.06 2.11
CA PRO A 178 3.63 -27.40 2.04
C PRO A 178 2.95 -27.46 3.40
N GLN A 179 1.62 -27.29 3.42
CA GLN A 179 0.81 -27.47 4.64
C GLN A 179 1.08 -28.87 5.23
N MET A 180 1.53 -28.92 6.47
CA MET A 180 1.64 -30.16 7.21
C MET A 180 0.26 -30.60 7.71
#